data_406a7e6ed370e410afdd335006707f88
#
_entry.id   406a7e6ed370e410afdd335006707f88
#
_cell.length_a   1.000
_cell.length_b   1.000
_cell.length_c   1.000
_cell.angle_alpha   90.00
_cell.angle_beta   90.00
_cell.angle_gamma   90.00
#
_symmetry.space_group_name_H-M   'P 1'
#
loop_
_entity.id
_entity.type
_entity.pdbx_description
1 polymer ?
#
loop_
_entity_poly.entity_id
_entity_poly.type
_entity_poly.pdbx_seq_one_letter_code
_entity_poly.pdbx_strand_id
1 'polypeptide(L)'
;SPGQLHDQLVRLPAVAALSQQLQASVHVVCAPGVRAVWELLPSLDKGIPFDFESQLTLADWANLLGNVREPDFQVCLNFSEGQQVNLMLSMSHIPTRIAERGFASTETVSQEPGWSAQALVGYLKPLGCELNADQFRLSLPASELDEVRASQPSGDSPLLLLAPNGQQSDWPAERWERLPTTIRERLGSLRSVTVLPNQPLRRRAVAIACADVVLSSCPVSQALATYCG
;
A
#
# COMPACT_ATOMS: atom_id res chain seq x y z
N SER A 1 11.09 -2.18 3.16
CA SER A 1 9.97 -2.68 2.34
C SER A 1 10.29 -2.50 0.86
N PRO A 2 10.81 -3.50 0.18
CA PRO A 2 11.13 -3.48 -1.25
C PRO A 2 9.86 -3.61 -2.11
N GLY A 3 10.03 -3.44 -3.44
CA GLY A 3 8.97 -3.63 -4.44
C GLY A 3 8.22 -2.37 -4.82
N GLN A 4 7.26 -2.54 -5.72
CA GLN A 4 6.49 -1.47 -6.35
C GLN A 4 5.33 -0.97 -5.47
N LEU A 5 4.60 0.04 -5.93
CA LEU A 5 3.45 0.61 -5.20
C LEU A 5 2.42 -0.43 -4.77
N HIS A 6 2.11 -1.41 -5.64
CA HIS A 6 1.15 -2.46 -5.32
C HIS A 6 1.62 -3.33 -4.14
N ASP A 7 2.91 -3.71 -4.12
CA ASP A 7 3.47 -4.54 -3.02
C ASP A 7 3.39 -3.81 -1.68
N GLN A 8 3.60 -2.50 -1.68
CA GLN A 8 3.45 -1.69 -0.48
C GLN A 8 1.99 -1.64 -0.02
N LEU A 9 1.03 -1.47 -0.95
CA LEU A 9 -0.40 -1.48 -0.63
C LEU A 9 -0.84 -2.80 -0.01
N VAL A 10 -0.35 -3.93 -0.52
CA VAL A 10 -0.62 -5.26 0.05
C VAL A 10 -0.18 -5.37 1.50
N ARG A 11 0.88 -4.67 1.90
CA ARG A 11 1.42 -4.69 3.28
C ARG A 11 0.69 -3.76 4.25
N LEU A 12 -0.06 -2.77 3.76
CA LEU A 12 -0.74 -1.80 4.62
C LEU A 12 -1.64 -2.43 5.69
N PRO A 13 -2.54 -3.39 5.37
CA PRO A 13 -3.41 -3.99 6.37
C PRO A 13 -2.65 -4.65 7.53
N ALA A 14 -1.57 -5.37 7.21
CA ALA A 14 -0.76 -6.05 8.22
C ALA A 14 -0.05 -5.06 9.15
N VAL A 15 0.55 -4.01 8.57
CA VAL A 15 1.26 -2.98 9.35
C VAL A 15 0.28 -2.13 10.16
N ALA A 16 -0.90 -1.82 9.62
CA ALA A 16 -1.96 -1.11 10.33
C ALA A 16 -2.48 -1.93 11.53
N ALA A 17 -2.78 -3.22 11.33
CA ALA A 17 -3.25 -4.11 12.39
C ALA A 17 -2.22 -4.24 13.52
N LEU A 18 -0.94 -4.40 13.16
CA LEU A 18 0.16 -4.48 14.12
C LEU A 18 0.29 -3.17 14.91
N SER A 19 0.32 -2.03 14.23
CA SER A 19 0.44 -0.73 14.86
C SER A 19 -0.72 -0.45 15.84
N GLN A 20 -1.93 -0.80 15.44
CA GLN A 20 -3.13 -0.62 16.27
C GLN A 20 -3.10 -1.53 17.52
N GLN A 21 -2.79 -2.82 17.35
CA GLN A 21 -2.83 -3.79 18.45
C GLN A 21 -1.69 -3.58 19.45
N LEU A 22 -0.51 -3.17 18.98
CA LEU A 22 0.65 -2.87 19.84
C LEU A 22 0.71 -1.40 20.29
N GLN A 23 -0.20 -0.54 19.81
CA GLN A 23 -0.18 0.91 20.05
C GLN A 23 1.19 1.53 19.71
N ALA A 24 1.78 1.09 18.60
CA ALA A 24 3.12 1.45 18.18
C ALA A 24 3.12 2.41 16.98
N SER A 25 4.04 3.36 16.97
CA SER A 25 4.38 4.14 15.79
C SER A 25 5.18 3.29 14.79
N VAL A 26 5.08 3.64 13.52
CA VAL A 26 5.68 2.89 12.42
C VAL A 26 6.73 3.72 11.70
N HIS A 27 7.93 3.18 11.58
CA HIS A 27 8.94 3.66 10.65
C HIS A 27 9.04 2.70 9.47
N VAL A 28 9.10 3.24 8.26
CA VAL A 28 9.19 2.40 7.06
C VAL A 28 10.42 2.75 6.25
N VAL A 29 11.24 1.74 5.97
CA VAL A 29 12.35 1.83 5.03
C VAL A 29 11.85 1.42 3.66
N CYS A 30 11.83 2.33 2.69
CA CYS A 30 11.34 2.08 1.34
C CYS A 30 11.97 3.01 0.31
N ALA A 31 11.87 2.65 -0.97
CA ALA A 31 12.26 3.54 -2.06
C ALA A 31 11.43 4.84 -2.06
N PRO A 32 12.02 5.99 -2.40
CA PRO A 32 11.30 7.27 -2.40
C PRO A 32 10.02 7.26 -3.24
N GLY A 33 10.04 6.58 -4.39
CA GLY A 33 8.89 6.50 -5.31
C GLY A 33 7.65 5.79 -4.77
N VAL A 34 7.79 5.00 -3.71
CA VAL A 34 6.66 4.26 -3.11
C VAL A 34 6.24 4.79 -1.74
N ARG A 35 6.90 5.81 -1.23
CA ARG A 35 6.64 6.40 0.08
C ARG A 35 5.19 6.86 0.26
N ALA A 36 4.58 7.39 -0.81
CA ALA A 36 3.19 7.86 -0.79
C ALA A 36 2.16 6.82 -0.33
N VAL A 37 2.47 5.52 -0.45
CA VAL A 37 1.61 4.45 0.09
C VAL A 37 1.57 4.50 1.62
N TRP A 38 2.72 4.64 2.24
CA TRP A 38 2.86 4.63 3.69
C TRP A 38 2.28 5.89 4.34
N GLU A 39 2.25 7.00 3.61
CA GLU A 39 1.59 8.24 4.03
C GLU A 39 0.05 8.13 4.11
N LEU A 40 -0.53 7.04 3.60
CA LEU A 40 -1.93 6.68 3.82
C LEU A 40 -2.18 6.07 5.22
N LEU A 41 -1.12 5.68 5.94
CA LEU A 41 -1.19 5.05 7.26
C LEU A 41 -1.06 6.10 8.36
N PRO A 42 -2.11 6.32 9.20
CA PRO A 42 -2.05 7.34 10.27
C PRO A 42 -0.95 7.12 11.31
N SER A 43 -0.54 5.87 11.51
CA SER A 43 0.52 5.48 12.46
C SER A 43 1.94 5.64 11.90
N LEU A 44 2.09 6.09 10.66
CA LEU A 44 3.41 6.37 10.11
C LEU A 44 4.03 7.58 10.82
N ASP A 45 5.16 7.35 11.47
CA ASP A 45 5.97 8.40 12.07
C ASP A 45 7.05 8.88 11.09
N LYS A 46 7.81 7.93 10.50
CA LYS A 46 8.92 8.29 9.60
C LYS A 46 9.04 7.33 8.41
N GLY A 47 9.15 7.89 7.20
CA GLY A 47 9.62 7.17 6.01
C GLY A 47 11.13 7.38 5.82
N ILE A 48 11.91 6.32 5.90
CA ILE A 48 13.36 6.32 5.67
C ILE A 48 13.61 5.97 4.20
N PRO A 49 14.14 6.91 3.39
CA PRO A 49 14.37 6.67 1.97
C PRO A 49 15.53 5.68 1.80
N PHE A 50 15.25 4.54 1.18
CA PHE A 50 16.26 3.54 0.85
C PHE A 50 15.75 2.65 -0.28
N ASP A 51 16.44 2.66 -1.39
CA ASP A 51 16.10 1.86 -2.55
C ASP A 51 16.90 0.56 -2.58
N PHE A 52 16.25 -0.53 -2.17
CA PHE A 52 16.87 -1.87 -2.11
C PHE A 52 17.28 -2.43 -3.48
N GLU A 53 16.76 -1.87 -4.58
CA GLU A 53 17.01 -2.32 -5.94
C GLU A 53 18.13 -1.53 -6.64
N SER A 54 18.60 -0.45 -6.01
CA SER A 54 19.67 0.38 -6.53
C SER A 54 21.08 -0.20 -6.22
N GLN A 55 22.11 0.35 -6.86
CA GLN A 55 23.50 0.02 -6.54
C GLN A 55 23.92 0.72 -5.24
N LEU A 56 23.79 0.00 -4.13
CA LEU A 56 24.06 0.51 -2.78
C LEU A 56 25.55 0.38 -2.42
N THR A 57 26.09 1.44 -1.84
CA THR A 57 27.44 1.49 -1.27
C THR A 57 27.45 1.07 0.21
N LEU A 58 28.63 0.81 0.75
CA LEU A 58 28.79 0.57 2.19
C LEU A 58 28.36 1.76 3.03
N ALA A 59 28.52 2.98 2.52
CA ALA A 59 28.07 4.20 3.20
C ALA A 59 26.54 4.25 3.30
N ASP A 60 25.81 3.83 2.25
CA ASP A 60 24.36 3.77 2.27
C ASP A 60 23.85 2.80 3.35
N TRP A 61 24.46 1.62 3.43
CA TRP A 61 24.13 0.62 4.47
C TRP A 61 24.50 1.11 5.88
N ALA A 62 25.63 1.79 6.06
CA ALA A 62 26.02 2.36 7.35
C ALA A 62 25.04 3.48 7.79
N ASN A 63 24.61 4.34 6.86
CA ASN A 63 23.60 5.36 7.11
C ASN A 63 22.25 4.75 7.49
N LEU A 64 21.80 3.70 6.77
CA LEU A 64 20.58 2.98 7.12
C LEU A 64 20.69 2.38 8.53
N LEU A 65 21.81 1.72 8.84
CA LEU A 65 22.03 1.12 10.16
C LEU A 65 21.95 2.18 11.27
N GLY A 66 22.53 3.38 11.06
CA GLY A 66 22.43 4.49 11.99
C GLY A 66 20.96 4.90 12.22
N ASN A 67 20.20 5.10 11.15
CA ASN A 67 18.78 5.46 11.24
C ASN A 67 17.91 4.39 11.91
N VAL A 68 18.29 3.12 11.83
CA VAL A 68 17.54 2.00 12.41
C VAL A 68 17.93 1.77 13.88
N ARG A 69 19.13 2.14 14.30
CA ARG A 69 19.59 1.98 15.69
C ARG A 69 19.18 3.11 16.63
N GLU A 70 19.04 4.33 16.08
CA GLU A 70 18.75 5.52 16.89
C GLU A 70 17.42 5.45 17.66
N PRO A 71 16.28 4.97 17.07
CA PRO A 71 14.97 4.97 17.74
C PRO A 71 14.68 3.76 18.65
N ASP A 72 15.63 2.88 18.90
CA ASP A 72 15.46 1.67 19.74
C ASP A 72 14.22 0.82 19.37
N PHE A 73 14.12 0.43 18.12
CA PHE A 73 13.00 -0.37 17.62
C PHE A 73 12.93 -1.74 18.30
N GLN A 74 11.73 -2.15 18.68
CA GLN A 74 11.47 -3.44 19.32
C GLN A 74 11.14 -4.55 18.32
N VAL A 75 10.52 -4.19 17.19
CA VAL A 75 10.05 -5.13 16.17
C VAL A 75 10.44 -4.63 14.78
N CYS A 76 10.89 -5.56 13.94
CA CYS A 76 11.11 -5.34 12.52
C CYS A 76 10.39 -6.42 11.70
N LEU A 77 9.54 -6.00 10.77
CA LEU A 77 9.02 -6.85 9.72
C LEU A 77 9.92 -6.69 8.49
N ASN A 78 10.65 -7.73 8.16
CA ASN A 78 11.55 -7.71 7.01
C ASN A 78 10.92 -8.42 5.81
N PHE A 79 10.56 -7.66 4.79
CA PHE A 79 10.04 -8.13 3.50
C PHE A 79 11.12 -8.20 2.42
N SER A 80 12.37 -7.91 2.77
CA SER A 80 13.51 -7.89 1.84
C SER A 80 14.33 -9.15 1.98
N GLU A 81 14.92 -9.58 0.88
CA GLU A 81 15.86 -10.69 0.85
C GLU A 81 17.28 -10.17 0.61
N GLY A 82 18.28 -11.02 0.84
CA GLY A 82 19.68 -10.73 0.55
C GLY A 82 20.59 -10.70 1.76
N GLN A 83 21.89 -10.92 1.50
CA GLN A 83 22.90 -11.01 2.55
C GLN A 83 23.15 -9.65 3.24
N GLN A 84 23.17 -8.56 2.47
CA GLN A 84 23.41 -7.22 3.02
C GLN A 84 22.31 -6.79 4.00
N VAL A 85 21.04 -7.05 3.65
CA VAL A 85 19.91 -6.77 4.56
C VAL A 85 20.06 -7.57 5.85
N ASN A 86 20.36 -8.86 5.74
CA ASN A 86 20.57 -9.72 6.91
C ASN A 86 21.75 -9.25 7.76
N LEU A 87 22.88 -8.86 7.14
CA LEU A 87 24.02 -8.33 7.86
C LEU A 87 23.64 -7.04 8.61
N MET A 88 22.97 -6.10 7.94
CA MET A 88 22.48 -4.86 8.55
C MET A 88 21.55 -5.15 9.73
N LEU A 89 20.57 -6.06 9.56
CA LEU A 89 19.64 -6.43 10.60
C LEU A 89 20.30 -7.12 11.79
N SER A 90 21.33 -7.96 11.58
CA SER A 90 22.08 -8.58 12.66
C SER A 90 22.81 -7.55 13.54
N MET A 91 23.19 -6.42 12.95
CA MET A 91 23.83 -5.30 13.64
C MET A 91 22.85 -4.25 14.18
N SER A 92 21.57 -4.34 13.85
CA SER A 92 20.57 -3.30 14.18
C SER A 92 20.23 -3.23 15.67
N HIS A 93 20.47 -4.30 16.43
CA HIS A 93 20.07 -4.51 17.82
C HIS A 93 18.54 -4.61 18.03
N ILE A 94 17.74 -4.69 16.96
CA ILE A 94 16.30 -4.90 17.09
C ILE A 94 16.07 -6.31 17.65
N PRO A 95 15.38 -6.47 18.80
CA PRO A 95 15.24 -7.77 19.45
C PRO A 95 14.38 -8.74 18.64
N THR A 96 13.28 -8.30 18.06
CA THR A 96 12.37 -9.14 17.28
C THR A 96 12.44 -8.79 15.79
N ARG A 97 12.94 -9.73 14.99
CA ARG A 97 13.11 -9.56 13.53
C ARG A 97 12.41 -10.70 12.82
N ILE A 98 11.26 -10.38 12.22
CA ILE A 98 10.37 -11.34 11.57
C ILE A 98 10.58 -11.29 10.05
N ALA A 99 10.84 -12.45 9.44
CA ALA A 99 11.01 -12.59 7.99
C ALA A 99 10.63 -14.00 7.52
N GLU A 100 10.42 -14.17 6.23
CA GLU A 100 10.22 -15.51 5.63
C GLU A 100 11.52 -16.33 5.61
N ARG A 101 12.66 -15.65 5.51
CA ARG A 101 13.98 -16.28 5.50
C ARG A 101 15.07 -15.28 5.89
N GLY A 102 16.23 -15.83 6.23
CA GLY A 102 17.43 -15.03 6.51
C GLY A 102 18.05 -15.35 7.88
N PHE A 103 19.38 -15.31 7.97
CA PHE A 103 20.10 -15.67 9.20
C PHE A 103 19.93 -14.64 10.33
N ALA A 104 19.49 -13.41 10.00
CA ALA A 104 19.26 -12.37 10.99
C ALA A 104 17.84 -12.41 11.59
N SER A 105 16.95 -13.24 11.07
CA SER A 105 15.61 -13.38 11.61
C SER A 105 15.64 -14.05 12.97
N THR A 106 14.89 -13.51 13.94
CA THR A 106 14.62 -14.17 15.21
C THR A 106 13.39 -15.07 15.11
N GLU A 107 12.46 -14.68 14.25
CA GLU A 107 11.25 -15.43 13.93
C GLU A 107 11.20 -15.64 12.41
N THR A 108 11.13 -16.92 12.00
CA THR A 108 10.92 -17.27 10.59
C THR A 108 9.49 -17.67 10.38
N VAL A 109 8.85 -17.04 9.40
CA VAL A 109 7.43 -17.22 9.10
C VAL A 109 7.21 -17.64 7.65
N SER A 110 6.03 -18.17 7.35
CA SER A 110 5.58 -18.45 6.00
C SER A 110 4.32 -17.64 5.69
N GLN A 111 4.11 -17.36 4.42
CA GLN A 111 2.84 -16.80 3.98
C GLN A 111 1.74 -17.85 4.14
N GLU A 112 0.60 -17.40 4.64
CA GLU A 112 -0.56 -18.26 4.82
C GLU A 112 -1.40 -18.30 3.53
N PRO A 113 -2.22 -19.34 3.34
CA PRO A 113 -3.17 -19.37 2.22
C PRO A 113 -4.16 -18.20 2.29
N GLY A 114 -4.47 -17.64 1.12
CA GLY A 114 -5.42 -16.53 1.02
C GLY A 114 -4.99 -15.51 -0.02
N TRP A 115 -5.71 -14.39 -0.10
CA TRP A 115 -5.27 -13.27 -0.92
C TRP A 115 -4.09 -12.55 -0.28
N SER A 116 -3.28 -11.88 -1.10
CA SER A 116 -1.92 -11.45 -0.76
C SER A 116 -1.82 -10.66 0.55
N ALA A 117 -2.78 -9.78 0.87
CA ALA A 117 -2.72 -9.02 2.12
C ALA A 117 -3.07 -9.88 3.34
N GLN A 118 -4.04 -10.80 3.23
CA GLN A 118 -4.38 -11.72 4.32
C GLN A 118 -3.27 -12.75 4.57
N ALA A 119 -2.56 -13.17 3.52
CA ALA A 119 -1.43 -14.10 3.63
C ALA A 119 -0.31 -13.60 4.56
N LEU A 120 -0.23 -12.28 4.80
CA LEU A 120 0.73 -11.66 5.71
C LEU A 120 0.43 -11.88 7.20
N VAL A 121 -0.68 -12.55 7.55
CA VAL A 121 -0.98 -12.92 8.95
C VAL A 121 0.17 -13.70 9.61
N GLY A 122 0.95 -14.45 8.82
CA GLY A 122 2.15 -15.15 9.31
C GLY A 122 3.16 -14.22 10.01
N TYR A 123 3.30 -12.97 9.54
CA TYR A 123 4.18 -11.98 10.15
C TYR A 123 3.67 -11.45 11.51
N LEU A 124 2.37 -11.53 11.78
CA LEU A 124 1.74 -11.02 12.99
C LEU A 124 1.65 -12.08 14.10
N LYS A 125 1.55 -13.37 13.73
CA LYS A 125 1.43 -14.49 14.66
C LYS A 125 2.49 -14.53 15.77
N PRO A 126 3.80 -14.32 15.48
CA PRO A 126 4.82 -14.34 16.53
C PRO A 126 4.65 -13.24 17.59
N LEU A 127 3.90 -12.18 17.25
CA LEU A 127 3.60 -11.06 18.14
C LEU A 127 2.26 -11.20 18.86
N GLY A 128 1.54 -12.30 18.64
CA GLY A 128 0.20 -12.51 19.18
C GLY A 128 -0.85 -11.57 18.56
N CYS A 129 -0.57 -10.99 17.40
CA CYS A 129 -1.48 -10.08 16.71
C CYS A 129 -2.29 -10.81 15.64
N GLU A 130 -3.52 -10.34 15.45
CA GLU A 130 -4.45 -10.86 14.46
C GLU A 130 -4.49 -9.96 13.22
N LEU A 131 -4.80 -10.55 12.06
CA LEU A 131 -5.01 -9.83 10.81
C LEU A 131 -6.35 -10.22 10.21
N ASN A 132 -7.20 -9.22 9.99
CA ASN A 132 -8.37 -9.32 9.13
C ASN A 132 -8.24 -8.27 8.02
N ALA A 133 -7.57 -8.65 6.94
CA ALA A 133 -7.30 -7.73 5.85
C ALA A 133 -8.58 -7.31 5.09
N ASP A 134 -9.65 -8.11 5.14
CA ASP A 134 -10.94 -7.78 4.53
C ASP A 134 -11.66 -6.63 5.24
N GLN A 135 -11.36 -6.43 6.52
CA GLN A 135 -11.92 -5.33 7.32
C GLN A 135 -11.05 -4.07 7.30
N PHE A 136 -9.87 -4.14 6.74
CA PHE A 136 -9.01 -2.95 6.66
C PHE A 136 -9.63 -1.88 5.78
N ARG A 137 -9.69 -0.65 6.29
CA ARG A 137 -10.16 0.54 5.54
C ARG A 137 -9.17 1.67 5.71
N LEU A 138 -8.94 2.39 4.61
CA LEU A 138 -8.13 3.61 4.63
C LEU A 138 -8.87 4.72 5.37
N SER A 139 -8.15 5.39 6.27
CA SER A 139 -8.64 6.59 6.94
C SER A 139 -8.36 7.81 6.07
N LEU A 140 -9.39 8.28 5.35
CA LEU A 140 -9.30 9.46 4.50
C LEU A 140 -10.00 10.65 5.17
N PRO A 141 -9.40 11.86 5.18
CA PRO A 141 -10.00 13.05 5.78
C PRO A 141 -11.32 13.44 5.09
N ALA A 142 -12.33 13.78 5.88
CA ALA A 142 -13.63 14.19 5.38
C ALA A 142 -13.54 15.41 4.44
N SER A 143 -12.66 16.37 4.76
CA SER A 143 -12.42 17.54 3.92
C SER A 143 -11.95 17.21 2.50
N GLU A 144 -11.08 16.21 2.35
CA GLU A 144 -10.60 15.77 1.04
C GLU A 144 -11.69 15.03 0.26
N LEU A 145 -12.51 14.23 0.96
CA LEU A 145 -13.68 13.57 0.37
C LEU A 145 -14.70 14.58 -0.14
N ASP A 146 -15.00 15.61 0.64
CA ASP A 146 -15.95 16.67 0.28
C ASP A 146 -15.45 17.52 -0.89
N GLU A 147 -14.15 17.84 -0.93
CA GLU A 147 -13.53 18.56 -2.06
C GLU A 147 -13.65 17.76 -3.37
N VAL A 148 -13.35 16.46 -3.31
CA VAL A 148 -13.42 15.60 -4.49
C VAL A 148 -14.88 15.42 -4.92
N ARG A 149 -15.83 15.20 -4.00
CA ARG A 149 -17.27 15.12 -4.31
C ARG A 149 -17.76 16.39 -5.01
N ALA A 150 -17.35 17.56 -4.52
CA ALA A 150 -17.74 18.84 -5.12
C ALA A 150 -17.18 19.03 -6.56
N SER A 151 -16.06 18.39 -6.89
CA SER A 151 -15.44 18.43 -8.22
C SER A 151 -15.96 17.38 -9.20
N GLN A 152 -16.75 16.41 -8.72
CA GLN A 152 -17.32 15.35 -9.55
C GLN A 152 -18.55 15.83 -10.33
N PRO A 153 -18.94 15.13 -11.43
CA PRO A 153 -20.17 15.43 -12.15
C PRO A 153 -21.39 15.41 -11.22
N SER A 154 -22.18 16.49 -11.21
CA SER A 154 -23.38 16.63 -10.38
C SER A 154 -24.50 15.67 -10.81
N GLY A 155 -25.40 15.32 -9.87
CA GLY A 155 -26.58 14.49 -10.09
C GLY A 155 -26.67 13.30 -9.14
N ASP A 156 -27.82 12.65 -9.11
CA ASP A 156 -28.16 11.55 -8.18
C ASP A 156 -27.89 10.15 -8.77
N SER A 157 -27.50 10.07 -10.06
CA SER A 157 -27.18 8.78 -10.68
C SER A 157 -25.84 8.22 -10.16
N PRO A 158 -25.67 6.87 -10.16
CA PRO A 158 -24.43 6.24 -9.70
C PRO A 158 -23.19 6.80 -10.41
N LEU A 159 -22.09 6.91 -9.66
CA LEU A 159 -20.81 7.37 -10.16
C LEU A 159 -19.91 6.17 -10.47
N LEU A 160 -19.60 5.99 -11.74
CA LEU A 160 -18.62 5.02 -12.21
C LEU A 160 -17.24 5.67 -12.29
N LEU A 161 -16.28 5.12 -11.58
CA LEU A 161 -14.87 5.50 -11.72
C LEU A 161 -14.16 4.49 -12.61
N LEU A 162 -13.51 4.99 -13.64
CA LEU A 162 -12.64 4.22 -14.54
C LEU A 162 -11.17 4.47 -14.18
N ALA A 163 -10.43 3.39 -13.97
CA ALA A 163 -9.01 3.47 -13.63
C ALA A 163 -8.17 2.55 -14.55
N PRO A 164 -7.93 2.97 -15.80
CA PRO A 164 -7.07 2.23 -16.72
C PRO A 164 -5.62 2.21 -16.22
N ASN A 165 -4.89 1.14 -16.55
CA ASN A 165 -3.47 1.04 -16.23
C ASN A 165 -2.59 1.84 -17.21
N GLY A 166 -3.06 2.06 -18.44
CA GLY A 166 -2.36 2.80 -19.47
C GLY A 166 -1.12 2.12 -20.03
N GLN A 167 -0.92 0.83 -19.77
CA GLN A 167 0.16 0.03 -20.34
C GLN A 167 -0.23 -0.57 -21.70
N GLN A 168 0.75 -1.02 -22.48
CA GLN A 168 0.49 -1.62 -23.80
C GLN A 168 -0.43 -2.86 -23.77
N SER A 169 -0.47 -3.57 -22.65
CA SER A 169 -1.33 -4.74 -22.42
C SER A 169 -2.75 -4.36 -21.97
N ASP A 170 -3.02 -3.10 -21.72
CA ASP A 170 -4.33 -2.60 -21.33
C ASP A 170 -5.28 -2.48 -22.54
N TRP A 171 -6.56 -2.27 -22.26
CA TRP A 171 -7.51 -1.90 -23.30
C TRP A 171 -7.08 -0.60 -23.98
N PRO A 172 -7.28 -0.47 -25.30
CA PRO A 172 -7.09 0.79 -25.99
C PRO A 172 -7.90 1.93 -25.36
N ALA A 173 -7.35 3.14 -25.34
CA ALA A 173 -7.97 4.31 -24.72
C ALA A 173 -9.41 4.53 -25.21
N GLU A 174 -9.66 4.33 -26.52
CA GLU A 174 -10.98 4.49 -27.12
C GLU A 174 -12.03 3.54 -26.53
N ARG A 175 -11.63 2.35 -26.08
CA ARG A 175 -12.56 1.41 -25.40
C ARG A 175 -12.93 1.92 -24.02
N TRP A 176 -11.96 2.43 -23.27
CA TRP A 176 -12.22 3.04 -21.96
C TRP A 176 -13.14 4.26 -22.08
N GLU A 177 -12.91 5.12 -23.07
CA GLU A 177 -13.73 6.32 -23.34
C GLU A 177 -15.18 5.99 -23.75
N ARG A 178 -15.38 4.92 -24.53
CA ARG A 178 -16.71 4.48 -24.97
C ARG A 178 -17.50 3.71 -23.92
N LEU A 179 -16.83 3.14 -22.92
CA LEU A 179 -17.45 2.26 -21.93
C LEU A 179 -18.60 2.91 -21.16
N PRO A 180 -18.50 4.17 -20.64
CA PRO A 180 -19.61 4.82 -19.96
C PRO A 180 -20.86 5.00 -20.84
N THR A 181 -20.67 5.29 -22.11
CA THR A 181 -21.79 5.42 -23.07
C THR A 181 -22.48 4.08 -23.27
N THR A 182 -21.71 3.02 -23.50
CA THR A 182 -22.24 1.66 -23.66
C THR A 182 -23.01 1.18 -22.41
N ILE A 183 -22.53 1.54 -21.22
CA ILE A 183 -23.20 1.21 -19.96
C ILE A 183 -24.51 1.99 -19.82
N ARG A 184 -24.51 3.30 -20.14
CA ARG A 184 -25.72 4.14 -20.09
C ARG A 184 -26.83 3.64 -21.02
N GLU A 185 -26.49 3.19 -22.20
CA GLU A 185 -27.44 2.62 -23.18
C GLU A 185 -28.14 1.36 -22.65
N ARG A 186 -27.49 0.59 -21.77
CA ARG A 186 -28.02 -0.68 -21.25
C ARG A 186 -28.62 -0.58 -19.85
N LEU A 187 -28.05 0.23 -18.98
CA LEU A 187 -28.39 0.29 -17.56
C LEU A 187 -29.02 1.60 -17.11
N GLY A 188 -29.12 2.60 -17.99
CA GLY A 188 -29.71 3.90 -17.68
C GLY A 188 -28.70 4.96 -17.26
N SER A 189 -29.14 6.01 -16.55
CA SER A 189 -28.31 7.15 -16.20
C SER A 189 -27.11 6.79 -15.33
N LEU A 190 -25.94 7.32 -15.70
CA LEU A 190 -24.66 7.06 -15.05
C LEU A 190 -23.78 8.30 -15.15
N ARG A 191 -23.19 8.72 -14.03
CA ARG A 191 -22.06 9.66 -14.01
C ARG A 191 -20.77 8.88 -14.18
N SER A 192 -19.74 9.47 -14.75
CA SER A 192 -18.45 8.79 -14.90
C SER A 192 -17.29 9.75 -14.76
N VAL A 193 -16.20 9.24 -14.18
CA VAL A 193 -14.92 9.94 -14.03
C VAL A 193 -13.79 8.96 -14.35
N THR A 194 -12.69 9.46 -14.91
CA THR A 194 -11.49 8.65 -15.17
C THR A 194 -10.34 9.13 -14.30
N VAL A 195 -9.65 8.19 -13.67
CA VAL A 195 -8.47 8.43 -12.83
C VAL A 195 -7.28 7.74 -13.48
N LEU A 196 -6.23 8.51 -13.79
CA LEU A 196 -5.05 8.02 -14.49
C LEU A 196 -3.97 7.54 -13.48
N PRO A 197 -3.10 6.60 -13.88
CA PRO A 197 -2.04 6.05 -13.02
C PRO A 197 -1.01 7.07 -12.51
N ASN A 198 -0.80 8.16 -13.25
CA ASN A 198 0.15 9.23 -12.94
C ASN A 198 -0.37 10.25 -11.90
N GLN A 199 -1.65 10.18 -11.52
CA GLN A 199 -2.18 11.05 -10.46
C GLN A 199 -1.61 10.68 -9.09
N PRO A 200 -1.47 11.66 -8.16
CA PRO A 200 -1.02 11.41 -6.80
C PRO A 200 -1.86 10.31 -6.13
N LEU A 201 -1.19 9.37 -5.46
CA LEU A 201 -1.83 8.17 -4.90
C LEU A 201 -2.97 8.52 -3.94
N ARG A 202 -2.77 9.50 -3.07
CA ARG A 202 -3.80 9.96 -2.12
C ARG A 202 -5.04 10.49 -2.83
N ARG A 203 -4.84 11.30 -3.89
CA ARG A 203 -5.97 11.81 -4.69
C ARG A 203 -6.72 10.70 -5.39
N ARG A 204 -6.01 9.67 -5.86
CA ARG A 204 -6.63 8.46 -6.42
C ARG A 204 -7.46 7.71 -5.38
N ALA A 205 -6.93 7.53 -4.17
CA ALA A 205 -7.65 6.88 -3.07
C ALA A 205 -8.94 7.64 -2.71
N VAL A 206 -8.86 8.96 -2.58
CA VAL A 206 -10.03 9.81 -2.30
C VAL A 206 -11.07 9.74 -3.42
N ALA A 207 -10.64 9.79 -4.70
CA ALA A 207 -11.55 9.67 -5.83
C ALA A 207 -12.27 8.31 -5.85
N ILE A 208 -11.54 7.23 -5.58
CA ILE A 208 -12.06 5.87 -5.49
C ILE A 208 -13.08 5.76 -4.35
N ALA A 209 -12.78 6.32 -3.17
CA ALA A 209 -13.67 6.33 -2.02
C ALA A 209 -14.98 7.12 -2.23
N CYS A 210 -15.00 8.01 -3.22
CA CYS A 210 -16.18 8.80 -3.59
C CYS A 210 -17.01 8.15 -4.72
N ALA A 211 -16.61 7.02 -5.27
CA ALA A 211 -17.28 6.35 -6.37
C ALA A 211 -18.22 5.23 -5.87
N ASP A 212 -19.35 5.04 -6.54
CA ASP A 212 -20.26 3.92 -6.25
C ASP A 212 -19.77 2.61 -6.89
N VAL A 213 -19.10 2.71 -8.04
CA VAL A 213 -18.53 1.55 -8.77
C VAL A 213 -17.17 1.91 -9.33
N VAL A 214 -16.22 1.00 -9.19
CA VAL A 214 -14.86 1.15 -9.73
C VAL A 214 -14.60 0.04 -10.75
N LEU A 215 -14.21 0.43 -11.97
CA LEU A 215 -13.69 -0.48 -13.00
C LEU A 215 -12.22 -0.16 -13.23
N SER A 216 -11.35 -1.13 -13.02
CA SER A 216 -9.92 -0.91 -13.10
C SER A 216 -9.16 -2.08 -13.71
N SER A 217 -8.20 -1.77 -14.59
CA SER A 217 -7.11 -2.67 -15.00
C SER A 217 -5.80 -2.37 -14.24
N CYS A 218 -5.76 -1.30 -13.44
CA CYS A 218 -4.58 -0.90 -12.69
C CYS A 218 -4.53 -1.61 -11.32
N PRO A 219 -3.50 -2.46 -11.04
CA PRO A 219 -3.40 -3.19 -9.77
C PRO A 219 -3.40 -2.29 -8.54
N VAL A 220 -2.78 -1.10 -8.64
CA VAL A 220 -2.76 -0.09 -7.57
C VAL A 220 -4.17 0.42 -7.27
N SER A 221 -4.96 0.74 -8.32
CA SER A 221 -6.35 1.21 -8.14
C SER A 221 -7.28 0.11 -7.64
N GLN A 222 -7.05 -1.15 -8.04
CA GLN A 222 -7.79 -2.31 -7.51
C GLN A 222 -7.55 -2.47 -6.00
N ALA A 223 -6.28 -2.44 -5.56
CA ALA A 223 -5.95 -2.50 -4.15
C ALA A 223 -6.55 -1.32 -3.35
N LEU A 224 -6.47 -0.09 -3.88
CA LEU A 224 -7.11 1.07 -3.25
C LEU A 224 -8.64 0.89 -3.15
N ALA A 225 -9.30 0.37 -4.19
CA ALA A 225 -10.74 0.14 -4.16
C ALA A 225 -11.15 -0.87 -3.08
N THR A 226 -10.35 -1.93 -2.89
CA THR A 226 -10.56 -2.90 -1.79
C THR A 226 -10.51 -2.24 -0.41
N TYR A 227 -9.68 -1.20 -0.24
CA TYR A 227 -9.48 -0.54 1.05
C TYR A 227 -10.35 0.71 1.27
N CYS A 228 -11.04 1.20 0.24
CA CYS A 228 -11.88 2.39 0.32
C CYS A 228 -13.39 2.07 0.43
N GLY A 229 -13.80 0.83 0.04
CA GLY A 229 -15.20 0.47 -0.15
C GLY A 229 -15.80 -0.42 0.90
#